data_258feec1b59b6d0634d8a37d9b5dbdb2
#
_entry.id   258feec1b59b6d0634d8a37d9b5dbdb2
#
_cell.length_a   1.000
_cell.length_b   1.000
_cell.length_c   1.000
_cell.angle_alpha   90.00
_cell.angle_beta   90.00
_cell.angle_gamma   90.00
#
_symmetry.space_group_name_H-M   'P 1'
#
loop_
_entity.id
_entity.type
_entity.pdbx_description
1 polymer ?
#
loop_
_entity_poly.entity_id
_entity_poly.type
_entity_poly.pdbx_seq_one_letter_code
_entity_poly.pdbx_strand_id
1 'polypeptide(L)'
;HVPYSQCRELVEKLEGLSNIYFRSRVGHIARLPVDQSDNKQLFLNIEMLDEAISKERKVRFHYTEYGLDKKLHLRARPDGSPREYVISPYQMAAQEGKYYLICNYDKYDDISNYRVDRIKDLEILDEPAKPFESLPWAHGRSLDLAAYMREHPYMYSSENIRAKLKIVPAMVSDAIDMFGKKVRLEKEGDAVAVTLTANEMALKQFAKNFAPDVVVLEPQTLRDQVREELERGAAAYRL
;
A
#
# COMPACT_ATOMS: atom_id res chain seq x y z
N HIS A 1 -2.32 11.44 2.94
CA HIS A 1 -2.94 12.27 3.98
C HIS A 1 -2.76 13.74 3.63
N VAL A 2 -3.87 14.45 3.46
CA VAL A 2 -3.89 15.90 3.36
C VAL A 2 -3.49 16.46 4.73
N PRO A 3 -2.56 17.41 4.86
CA PRO A 3 -2.24 18.06 6.12
C PRO A 3 -3.50 18.57 6.82
N TYR A 4 -3.57 18.44 8.15
CA TYR A 4 -4.76 18.76 8.94
C TYR A 4 -5.26 20.20 8.69
N SER A 5 -4.34 21.17 8.60
CA SER A 5 -4.67 22.57 8.31
C SER A 5 -5.38 22.74 6.96
N GLN A 6 -4.89 22.06 5.92
CA GLN A 6 -5.47 22.11 4.57
C GLN A 6 -6.77 21.33 4.49
N CYS A 7 -6.86 20.20 5.22
CA CYS A 7 -8.09 19.42 5.33
C CYS A 7 -9.20 20.24 5.99
N ARG A 8 -8.87 20.97 7.07
CA ARG A 8 -9.80 21.87 7.76
C ARG A 8 -10.27 23.00 6.85
N GLU A 9 -9.35 23.67 6.16
CA GLU A 9 -9.68 24.75 5.23
C GLU A 9 -10.59 24.26 4.08
N LEU A 10 -10.32 23.05 3.55
CA LEU A 10 -11.16 22.45 2.52
C LEU A 10 -12.55 22.12 3.04
N VAL A 11 -12.66 21.55 4.25
CA VAL A 11 -13.94 21.24 4.90
C VAL A 11 -14.73 22.53 5.11
N GLU A 12 -14.12 23.61 5.63
CA GLU A 12 -14.75 24.91 5.82
C GLU A 12 -15.26 25.49 4.49
N LYS A 13 -14.48 25.38 3.40
CA LYS A 13 -14.91 25.80 2.05
C LYS A 13 -16.07 24.96 1.52
N LEU A 14 -16.02 23.63 1.68
CA LEU A 14 -17.11 22.74 1.25
C LEU A 14 -18.39 22.95 2.08
N GLU A 15 -18.26 23.15 3.39
CA GLU A 15 -19.39 23.51 4.25
C GLU A 15 -19.99 24.88 3.85
N GLY A 16 -19.16 25.82 3.41
CA GLY A 16 -19.60 27.10 2.86
C GLY A 16 -20.45 26.97 1.59
N LEU A 17 -20.18 25.94 0.78
CA LEU A 17 -20.92 25.67 -0.47
C LEU A 17 -22.16 24.80 -0.23
N SER A 18 -22.30 24.18 0.94
CA SER A 18 -23.40 23.26 1.25
C SER A 18 -24.59 23.97 1.87
N ASN A 19 -25.78 23.39 1.70
CA ASN A 19 -26.99 23.94 2.33
C ASN A 19 -27.07 23.58 3.82
N ILE A 20 -27.95 24.27 4.56
CA ILE A 20 -28.20 24.10 6.00
C ILE A 20 -28.45 22.61 6.39
N TYR A 21 -29.16 21.87 5.54
CA TYR A 21 -29.54 20.48 5.80
C TYR A 21 -28.35 19.52 5.74
N PHE A 22 -27.37 19.79 4.90
CA PHE A 22 -26.16 18.99 4.84
C PHE A 22 -25.27 19.21 6.07
N ARG A 23 -25.09 20.46 6.49
CA ARG A 23 -24.31 20.83 7.69
C ARG A 23 -24.82 20.13 8.96
N SER A 24 -26.14 20.03 9.11
CA SER A 24 -26.73 19.39 10.30
C SER A 24 -26.54 17.86 10.33
N ARG A 25 -26.37 17.21 9.17
CA ARG A 25 -26.24 15.75 9.06
C ARG A 25 -24.82 15.24 9.22
N VAL A 26 -23.80 16.05 8.99
CA VAL A 26 -22.38 15.65 9.14
C VAL A 26 -21.78 15.98 10.51
N GLY A 27 -22.56 16.60 11.41
CA GLY A 27 -22.11 16.96 12.75
C GLY A 27 -21.72 15.77 13.66
N HIS A 28 -22.06 14.54 13.26
CA HIS A 28 -21.73 13.31 13.99
C HIS A 28 -20.53 12.55 13.40
N ILE A 29 -19.92 13.06 12.32
CA ILE A 29 -18.71 12.45 11.77
C ILE A 29 -17.54 12.89 12.64
N ALA A 30 -16.92 11.93 13.34
CA ALA A 30 -15.73 12.19 14.15
C ALA A 30 -14.60 12.74 13.25
N ARG A 31 -13.87 13.73 13.77
CA ARG A 31 -12.70 14.29 13.07
C ARG A 31 -11.62 13.23 12.92
N LEU A 32 -10.91 13.30 11.80
CA LEU A 32 -9.75 12.46 11.56
C LEU A 32 -8.70 12.63 12.68
N PRO A 33 -7.96 11.56 13.04
CA PRO A 33 -6.90 11.66 14.04
C PRO A 33 -5.88 12.75 13.70
N VAL A 34 -5.42 13.45 14.71
CA VAL A 34 -4.46 14.58 14.58
C VAL A 34 -3.06 14.10 14.18
N ASP A 35 -2.76 12.80 14.34
CA ASP A 35 -1.45 12.19 14.07
C ASP A 35 -1.23 11.91 12.56
N GLN A 36 -1.42 12.91 11.72
CA GLN A 36 -1.15 12.80 10.30
C GLN A 36 0.24 13.35 9.98
N SER A 37 0.91 12.76 8.98
CA SER A 37 2.21 13.24 8.54
C SER A 37 2.11 14.71 8.10
N ASP A 38 2.98 15.54 8.68
CA ASP A 38 2.96 17.00 8.49
C ASP A 38 3.74 17.41 7.24
N ASN A 39 3.69 16.59 6.18
CA ASN A 39 4.38 16.90 4.94
C ASN A 39 3.65 17.99 4.16
N LYS A 40 4.03 19.25 4.40
CA LYS A 40 3.51 20.42 3.69
C LYS A 40 3.76 20.39 2.17
N GLN A 41 4.68 19.52 1.71
CA GLN A 41 5.02 19.35 0.31
C GLN A 41 4.20 18.25 -0.39
N LEU A 42 3.26 17.60 0.30
CA LEU A 42 2.50 16.47 -0.27
C LEU A 42 1.86 16.83 -1.63
N PHE A 43 1.17 17.96 -1.72
CA PHE A 43 0.52 18.37 -2.96
C PHE A 43 1.53 18.70 -4.05
N LEU A 44 2.62 19.39 -3.72
CA LEU A 44 3.70 19.64 -4.67
C LEU A 44 4.31 18.33 -5.19
N ASN A 45 4.53 17.36 -4.30
CA ASN A 45 5.02 16.04 -4.69
C ASN A 45 4.04 15.34 -5.64
N ILE A 46 2.71 15.44 -5.37
CA ILE A 46 1.68 14.87 -6.26
C ILE A 46 1.74 15.53 -7.65
N GLU A 47 1.79 16.86 -7.71
CA GLU A 47 1.87 17.60 -8.97
C GLU A 47 3.15 17.24 -9.76
N MET A 48 4.29 17.20 -9.10
CA MET A 48 5.57 16.85 -9.74
C MET A 48 5.58 15.39 -10.21
N LEU A 49 5.00 14.46 -9.44
CA LEU A 49 4.90 13.06 -9.85
C LEU A 49 3.95 12.87 -11.01
N ASP A 50 2.82 13.60 -11.05
CA ASP A 50 1.88 13.59 -12.18
C ASP A 50 2.56 14.11 -13.45
N GLU A 51 3.33 15.19 -13.34
CA GLU A 51 4.14 15.73 -14.44
C GLU A 51 5.18 14.72 -14.93
N ALA A 52 5.91 14.08 -14.01
CA ALA A 52 6.94 13.09 -14.35
C ALA A 52 6.35 11.86 -15.06
N ILE A 53 5.20 11.35 -14.56
CA ILE A 53 4.46 10.24 -15.18
C ILE A 53 3.99 10.63 -16.58
N SER A 54 3.38 11.81 -16.73
CA SER A 54 2.86 12.31 -18.02
C SER A 54 3.96 12.52 -19.05
N LYS A 55 5.16 12.91 -18.62
CA LYS A 55 6.33 13.13 -19.49
C LYS A 55 7.22 11.89 -19.64
N GLU A 56 6.85 10.78 -19.02
CA GLU A 56 7.64 9.54 -18.98
C GLU A 56 9.10 9.80 -18.55
N ARG A 57 9.28 10.56 -17.47
CA ARG A 57 10.58 10.92 -16.90
C ARG A 57 10.84 10.23 -15.57
N LYS A 58 12.10 9.88 -15.32
CA LYS A 58 12.53 9.43 -14.00
C LYS A 58 12.43 10.55 -12.98
N VAL A 59 12.32 10.16 -11.73
CA VAL A 59 12.41 11.07 -10.61
C VAL A 59 13.46 10.59 -9.62
N ARG A 60 14.03 11.56 -8.90
CA ARG A 60 14.98 11.35 -7.81
C ARG A 60 14.39 11.92 -6.54
N PHE A 61 14.57 11.22 -5.40
CA PHE A 61 14.11 11.71 -4.10
C PHE A 61 14.84 11.03 -2.95
N HIS A 62 14.70 11.61 -1.75
CA HIS A 62 14.99 10.98 -0.48
C HIS A 62 13.70 10.43 0.14
N TYR A 63 13.82 9.35 0.91
CA TYR A 63 12.67 8.73 1.57
C TYR A 63 12.84 8.76 3.09
N THR A 64 11.74 9.04 3.80
CA THR A 64 11.75 9.19 5.26
C THR A 64 11.09 8.03 5.97
N GLU A 65 11.52 7.78 7.21
CA GLU A 65 10.92 6.84 8.16
C GLU A 65 10.92 7.43 9.57
N TYR A 66 10.02 6.94 10.41
CA TYR A 66 9.96 7.41 11.80
C TYR A 66 11.09 6.82 12.64
N GLY A 67 11.79 7.68 13.37
CA GLY A 67 12.68 7.29 14.45
C GLY A 67 11.95 7.06 15.77
N LEU A 68 12.70 6.63 16.80
CA LEU A 68 12.20 6.47 18.17
C LEU A 68 11.72 7.79 18.80
N ASP A 69 12.23 8.92 18.30
CA ASP A 69 11.80 10.28 18.68
C ASP A 69 10.47 10.69 18.03
N LYS A 70 9.83 9.77 17.30
CA LYS A 70 8.57 9.98 16.54
C LYS A 70 8.66 11.06 15.45
N LYS A 71 9.87 11.40 15.00
CA LYS A 71 10.11 12.32 13.89
C LYS A 71 10.50 11.56 12.63
N LEU A 72 10.25 12.16 11.47
CA LEU A 72 10.66 11.63 10.18
C LEU A 72 12.13 11.96 9.92
N HIS A 73 12.94 10.94 9.72
CA HIS A 73 14.35 11.00 9.36
C HIS A 73 14.56 10.44 7.97
N LEU A 74 15.52 10.97 7.24
CA LEU A 74 15.91 10.41 5.95
C LEU A 74 16.48 9.01 6.16
N ARG A 75 16.08 8.07 5.32
CA ARG A 75 16.74 6.76 5.27
C ARG A 75 18.20 6.93 4.91
N ALA A 76 19.07 6.29 5.66
CA ALA A 76 20.50 6.35 5.48
C ALA A 76 21.04 5.09 4.78
N ARG A 77 22.21 5.24 4.13
CA ARG A 77 23.08 4.15 3.71
C ARG A 77 23.87 3.63 4.93
N PRO A 78 24.55 2.47 4.80
CA PRO A 78 25.38 1.95 5.88
C PRO A 78 26.49 2.90 6.36
N ASP A 79 26.92 3.83 5.50
CA ASP A 79 27.92 4.87 5.80
C ASP A 79 27.33 6.11 6.50
N GLY A 80 26.01 6.12 6.77
CA GLY A 80 25.29 7.22 7.39
C GLY A 80 24.84 8.33 6.44
N SER A 81 25.23 8.30 5.17
CA SER A 81 24.78 9.28 4.17
C SER A 81 23.30 9.08 3.81
N PRO A 82 22.54 10.14 3.47
CA PRO A 82 21.16 10.00 2.99
C PRO A 82 21.08 9.07 1.78
N ARG A 83 20.11 8.16 1.81
CA ARG A 83 19.86 7.25 0.68
C ARG A 83 19.01 7.94 -0.36
N GLU A 84 19.54 8.08 -1.56
CA GLU A 84 18.85 8.60 -2.73
C GLU A 84 18.18 7.47 -3.51
N TYR A 85 17.01 7.74 -4.06
CA TYR A 85 16.22 6.83 -4.88
C TYR A 85 16.01 7.46 -6.24
N VAL A 86 16.48 6.79 -7.29
CA VAL A 86 16.18 7.13 -8.70
C VAL A 86 15.23 6.06 -9.21
N ILE A 87 14.03 6.48 -9.64
CA ILE A 87 12.96 5.54 -10.00
C ILE A 87 12.25 5.98 -11.27
N SER A 88 11.62 5.02 -11.93
CA SER A 88 10.68 5.21 -13.03
C SER A 88 9.26 5.21 -12.49
N PRO A 89 8.56 6.36 -12.41
CA PRO A 89 7.21 6.44 -11.88
C PRO A 89 6.19 5.97 -12.92
N TYR A 90 5.15 5.24 -12.48
CA TYR A 90 4.11 4.73 -13.39
C TYR A 90 2.72 5.22 -13.05
N GLN A 91 2.35 5.20 -11.78
CA GLN A 91 1.00 5.57 -11.36
C GLN A 91 1.00 5.99 -9.88
N MET A 92 0.04 6.84 -9.52
CA MET A 92 -0.29 7.10 -8.11
C MET A 92 -1.61 6.42 -7.75
N ALA A 93 -1.69 5.88 -6.54
CA ALA A 93 -2.87 5.21 -6.01
C ALA A 93 -3.19 5.71 -4.60
N ALA A 94 -4.48 5.83 -4.28
CA ALA A 94 -4.93 6.12 -2.93
C ALA A 94 -5.41 4.84 -2.24
N GLN A 95 -4.82 4.51 -1.09
CA GLN A 95 -5.18 3.36 -0.29
C GLN A 95 -5.20 3.75 1.19
N GLU A 96 -6.31 3.46 1.88
CA GLU A 96 -6.51 3.78 3.30
C GLU A 96 -6.16 5.24 3.66
N GLY A 97 -6.56 6.18 2.81
CA GLY A 97 -6.31 7.60 3.01
C GLY A 97 -4.85 8.04 2.82
N LYS A 98 -3.99 7.20 2.27
CA LYS A 98 -2.59 7.49 1.92
C LYS A 98 -2.41 7.42 0.41
N TYR A 99 -1.51 8.27 -0.13
CA TYR A 99 -1.11 8.20 -1.53
C TYR A 99 0.16 7.37 -1.66
N TYR A 100 0.16 6.44 -2.61
CA TYR A 100 1.29 5.59 -2.95
C TYR A 100 1.72 5.85 -4.38
N LEU A 101 3.01 5.94 -4.60
CA LEU A 101 3.64 5.94 -5.90
C LEU A 101 4.00 4.51 -6.27
N ILE A 102 3.44 4.00 -7.36
CA ILE A 102 3.77 2.73 -7.98
C ILE A 102 4.87 3.00 -9.00
N CYS A 103 6.02 2.38 -8.84
CA CYS A 103 7.21 2.68 -9.63
C CYS A 103 8.14 1.47 -9.73
N ASN A 104 9.14 1.57 -10.61
CA ASN A 104 10.28 0.67 -10.62
C ASN A 104 11.53 1.40 -10.10
N TYR A 105 12.26 0.78 -9.20
CA TYR A 105 13.59 1.23 -8.83
C TYR A 105 14.59 0.58 -9.79
N ASP A 106 15.28 1.38 -10.59
CA ASP A 106 16.13 0.93 -11.70
C ASP A 106 17.11 -0.20 -11.38
N LYS A 107 17.48 -0.32 -10.11
CA LYS A 107 18.36 -1.39 -9.62
C LYS A 107 17.70 -2.78 -9.65
N TYR A 108 16.37 -2.85 -9.71
CA TYR A 108 15.61 -4.10 -9.63
C TYR A 108 14.62 -4.20 -10.80
N ASP A 109 14.17 -5.40 -11.09
CA ASP A 109 13.19 -5.65 -12.17
C ASP A 109 11.74 -5.77 -11.65
N ASP A 110 11.52 -5.45 -10.38
CA ASP A 110 10.23 -5.52 -9.71
C ASP A 110 9.56 -4.14 -9.51
N ILE A 111 8.34 -4.17 -9.02
CA ILE A 111 7.57 -2.98 -8.66
C ILE A 111 7.82 -2.63 -7.21
N SER A 112 8.02 -1.34 -6.97
CA SER A 112 8.12 -0.75 -5.64
C SER A 112 6.97 0.22 -5.38
N ASN A 113 6.56 0.30 -4.12
CA ASN A 113 5.53 1.22 -3.66
C ASN A 113 6.10 2.17 -2.60
N TYR A 114 6.00 3.46 -2.84
CA TYR A 114 6.44 4.48 -1.89
C TYR A 114 5.27 5.37 -1.47
N ARG A 115 5.14 5.65 -0.19
CA ARG A 115 4.18 6.64 0.30
C ARG A 115 4.63 8.02 -0.10
N VAL A 116 3.77 8.77 -0.80
CA VAL A 116 4.08 10.10 -1.32
C VAL A 116 4.35 11.12 -0.21
N ASP A 117 3.65 10.98 0.94
CA ASP A 117 3.83 11.85 2.12
C ASP A 117 5.19 11.66 2.83
N ARG A 118 5.95 10.60 2.48
CA ARG A 118 7.30 10.32 2.99
C ARG A 118 8.42 10.69 2.02
N ILE A 119 8.08 11.19 0.85
CA ILE A 119 9.03 11.65 -0.16
C ILE A 119 9.53 13.05 0.22
N LYS A 120 10.84 13.27 0.12
CA LYS A 120 11.52 14.54 0.32
C LYS A 120 12.44 14.83 -0.87
N ASP A 121 12.66 16.11 -1.14
CA ASP A 121 13.61 16.59 -2.15
C ASP A 121 13.37 15.94 -3.52
N LEU A 122 12.08 15.90 -3.94
CA LEU A 122 11.68 15.31 -5.21
C LEU A 122 12.16 16.19 -6.38
N GLU A 123 12.78 15.55 -7.36
CA GLU A 123 13.29 16.18 -8.58
C GLU A 123 12.92 15.32 -9.78
N ILE A 124 12.46 15.96 -10.87
CA ILE A 124 12.22 15.31 -12.16
C ILE A 124 13.54 15.34 -12.94
N LEU A 125 13.99 14.18 -13.40
CA LEU A 125 15.24 14.06 -14.15
C LEU A 125 14.98 14.18 -15.66
N ASP A 126 15.99 14.60 -16.39
CA ASP A 126 15.94 14.60 -17.86
C ASP A 126 16.29 13.23 -18.48
N GLU A 127 15.98 12.17 -17.74
CA GLU A 127 16.15 10.80 -18.15
C GLU A 127 14.79 10.15 -18.42
N PRO A 128 14.64 9.37 -19.52
CA PRO A 128 13.40 8.66 -19.79
C PRO A 128 13.14 7.58 -18.73
N ALA A 129 11.89 7.47 -18.30
CA ALA A 129 11.46 6.37 -17.44
C ALA A 129 11.56 5.03 -18.18
N LYS A 130 11.92 3.96 -17.46
CA LYS A 130 11.85 2.58 -17.97
C LYS A 130 10.39 2.25 -18.25
N PRO A 131 9.98 1.85 -19.47
CA PRO A 131 8.59 1.52 -19.76
C PRO A 131 8.09 0.38 -18.86
N PHE A 132 6.87 0.51 -18.33
CA PHE A 132 6.29 -0.51 -17.48
C PHE A 132 6.23 -1.88 -18.16
N GLU A 133 5.82 -1.91 -19.43
CA GLU A 133 5.67 -3.11 -20.26
C GLU A 133 6.99 -3.85 -20.47
N SER A 134 8.13 -3.16 -20.29
CA SER A 134 9.47 -3.76 -20.40
C SER A 134 9.90 -4.54 -19.16
N LEU A 135 9.17 -4.38 -18.05
CA LEU A 135 9.45 -5.12 -16.82
C LEU A 135 9.06 -6.60 -16.99
N PRO A 136 9.88 -7.55 -16.54
CA PRO A 136 9.53 -8.97 -16.58
C PRO A 136 8.19 -9.26 -15.93
N TRP A 137 7.89 -8.56 -14.84
CA TRP A 137 6.64 -8.65 -14.09
C TRP A 137 5.41 -8.26 -14.92
N ALA A 138 5.52 -7.31 -15.84
CA ALA A 138 4.41 -6.82 -16.66
C ALA A 138 4.00 -7.82 -17.76
N HIS A 139 4.88 -8.75 -18.14
CA HIS A 139 4.67 -9.68 -19.27
C HIS A 139 4.20 -8.96 -20.55
N GLY A 140 4.77 -7.77 -20.83
CA GLY A 140 4.43 -6.95 -22.01
C GLY A 140 3.07 -6.24 -21.93
N ARG A 141 2.39 -6.24 -20.79
CA ARG A 141 1.09 -5.59 -20.60
C ARG A 141 1.23 -4.26 -19.88
N SER A 142 0.31 -3.34 -20.15
CA SER A 142 0.20 -2.08 -19.38
C SER A 142 -0.33 -2.34 -17.94
N LEU A 143 -0.07 -1.39 -17.05
CA LEU A 143 -0.51 -1.47 -15.65
C LEU A 143 -2.03 -1.36 -15.55
N ASP A 144 -2.70 -2.45 -15.16
CA ASP A 144 -4.09 -2.41 -14.69
C ASP A 144 -4.11 -2.01 -13.21
N LEU A 145 -4.31 -0.71 -12.94
CA LEU A 145 -4.33 -0.18 -11.58
C LEU A 145 -5.38 -0.86 -10.69
N ALA A 146 -6.56 -1.16 -11.23
CA ALA A 146 -7.63 -1.78 -10.46
C ALA A 146 -7.30 -3.23 -10.07
N ALA A 147 -6.64 -3.99 -10.96
CA ALA A 147 -6.13 -5.32 -10.65
C ALA A 147 -4.99 -5.23 -9.63
N TYR A 148 -4.04 -4.33 -9.86
CA TYR A 148 -2.89 -4.10 -8.98
C TYR A 148 -3.33 -3.80 -7.53
N MET A 149 -4.27 -2.87 -7.34
CA MET A 149 -4.78 -2.49 -6.03
C MET A 149 -5.46 -3.65 -5.28
N ARG A 150 -6.21 -4.50 -5.98
CA ARG A 150 -6.83 -5.69 -5.38
C ARG A 150 -5.79 -6.73 -4.95
N GLU A 151 -4.74 -6.87 -5.73
CA GLU A 151 -3.68 -7.86 -5.49
C GLU A 151 -2.67 -7.38 -4.42
N HIS A 152 -2.59 -6.06 -4.18
CA HIS A 152 -1.67 -5.43 -3.23
C HIS A 152 -2.39 -4.60 -2.15
N PRO A 153 -3.28 -5.19 -1.34
CA PRO A 153 -4.11 -4.44 -0.38
C PRO A 153 -3.28 -3.69 0.67
N TYR A 154 -2.06 -4.13 0.97
CA TYR A 154 -1.14 -3.42 1.90
C TYR A 154 -0.03 -2.66 1.17
N MET A 155 -0.06 -2.58 -0.16
CA MET A 155 0.98 -1.94 -0.98
C MET A 155 2.40 -2.48 -0.71
N TYR A 156 2.52 -3.77 -0.38
CA TYR A 156 3.83 -4.44 -0.27
C TYR A 156 4.43 -4.69 -1.65
N SER A 157 5.77 -4.61 -1.72
CA SER A 157 6.55 -4.94 -2.92
C SER A 157 7.02 -6.40 -2.82
N SER A 158 6.19 -7.33 -3.24
CA SER A 158 6.53 -8.76 -3.38
C SER A 158 5.74 -9.36 -4.54
N GLU A 159 6.10 -10.56 -4.95
CA GLU A 159 5.44 -11.25 -6.05
C GLU A 159 3.98 -11.60 -5.72
N ASN A 160 3.17 -11.70 -6.77
CA ASN A 160 1.83 -12.25 -6.68
C ASN A 160 1.88 -13.76 -6.81
N ILE A 161 1.24 -14.44 -5.91
CA ILE A 161 1.14 -15.89 -5.91
C ILE A 161 -0.32 -16.34 -5.89
N ARG A 162 -0.58 -17.50 -6.50
CA ARG A 162 -1.88 -18.17 -6.34
C ARG A 162 -1.87 -18.93 -5.02
N ALA A 163 -2.91 -18.69 -4.21
CA ALA A 163 -3.06 -19.33 -2.90
C ALA A 163 -4.45 -19.96 -2.72
N LYS A 164 -4.51 -21.01 -1.91
CA LYS A 164 -5.74 -21.57 -1.36
C LYS A 164 -5.69 -21.42 0.16
N LEU A 165 -6.70 -20.73 0.70
CA LEU A 165 -6.89 -20.53 2.13
C LEU A 165 -8.10 -21.34 2.59
N LYS A 166 -8.08 -21.84 3.82
CA LYS A 166 -9.24 -22.33 4.55
C LYS A 166 -9.63 -21.26 5.56
N ILE A 167 -10.87 -20.82 5.54
CA ILE A 167 -11.38 -19.81 6.47
C ILE A 167 -12.67 -20.29 7.16
N VAL A 168 -12.94 -19.77 8.35
CA VAL A 168 -14.25 -19.92 8.95
C VAL A 168 -15.30 -19.05 8.22
N PRO A 169 -16.59 -19.42 8.18
CA PRO A 169 -17.61 -18.66 7.44
C PRO A 169 -17.70 -17.18 7.84
N ALA A 170 -17.42 -16.84 9.09
CA ALA A 170 -17.40 -15.45 9.58
C ALA A 170 -16.35 -14.57 8.87
N MET A 171 -15.25 -15.15 8.39
CA MET A 171 -14.16 -14.44 7.71
C MET A 171 -14.40 -14.18 6.21
N VAL A 172 -15.56 -14.59 5.66
CA VAL A 172 -15.86 -14.39 4.23
C VAL A 172 -15.93 -12.91 3.86
N SER A 173 -16.54 -12.08 4.71
CA SER A 173 -16.60 -10.64 4.47
C SER A 173 -15.21 -10.00 4.47
N ASP A 174 -14.38 -10.33 5.45
CA ASP A 174 -13.00 -9.82 5.56
C ASP A 174 -12.15 -10.22 4.34
N ALA A 175 -12.30 -11.46 3.87
CA ALA A 175 -11.61 -11.93 2.68
C ALA A 175 -12.05 -11.19 1.40
N ILE A 176 -13.36 -10.91 1.25
CA ILE A 176 -13.91 -10.16 0.12
C ILE A 176 -13.50 -8.68 0.21
N ASP A 177 -13.57 -8.06 1.39
CA ASP A 177 -13.20 -6.66 1.60
C ASP A 177 -11.71 -6.44 1.33
N MET A 178 -10.87 -7.41 1.72
CA MET A 178 -9.42 -7.34 1.52
C MET A 178 -9.01 -7.58 0.06
N PHE A 179 -9.53 -8.64 -0.57
CA PHE A 179 -9.04 -9.13 -1.87
C PHE A 179 -10.05 -8.94 -3.03
N GLY A 180 -11.23 -8.40 -2.72
CA GLY A 180 -12.26 -8.11 -3.71
C GLY A 180 -13.15 -9.31 -4.07
N LYS A 181 -14.23 -9.04 -4.80
CA LYS A 181 -15.26 -10.03 -5.15
C LYS A 181 -14.83 -11.09 -6.20
N LYS A 182 -13.63 -10.99 -6.76
CA LYS A 182 -13.11 -11.97 -7.73
C LYS A 182 -12.51 -13.22 -7.08
N VAL A 183 -12.43 -13.28 -5.76
CA VAL A 183 -12.00 -14.48 -5.02
C VAL A 183 -12.99 -15.62 -5.28
N ARG A 184 -12.47 -16.83 -5.48
CA ARG A 184 -13.32 -18.03 -5.63
C ARG A 184 -13.57 -18.64 -4.26
N LEU A 185 -14.84 -18.77 -3.91
CA LEU A 185 -15.30 -19.33 -2.64
C LEU A 185 -15.96 -20.69 -2.88
N GLU A 186 -15.57 -21.70 -2.11
CA GLU A 186 -16.15 -23.05 -2.16
C GLU A 186 -16.42 -23.52 -0.73
N LYS A 187 -17.65 -23.99 -0.46
CA LYS A 187 -17.99 -24.54 0.84
C LYS A 187 -17.34 -25.91 1.02
N GLU A 188 -16.59 -26.10 2.09
CA GLU A 188 -15.94 -27.38 2.47
C GLU A 188 -16.36 -27.77 3.90
N GLY A 189 -17.51 -28.48 4.03
CA GLY A 189 -18.08 -28.81 5.34
C GLY A 189 -18.48 -27.58 6.13
N ASP A 190 -17.89 -27.37 7.31
CA ASP A 190 -18.12 -26.20 8.17
C ASP A 190 -17.17 -25.04 7.88
N ALA A 191 -16.30 -25.17 6.88
CA ALA A 191 -15.35 -24.14 6.46
C ALA A 191 -15.62 -23.68 5.04
N VAL A 192 -14.88 -22.64 4.61
CA VAL A 192 -14.88 -22.12 3.25
C VAL A 192 -13.45 -22.16 2.70
N ALA A 193 -13.28 -22.74 1.53
CA ALA A 193 -12.04 -22.63 0.77
C ALA A 193 -12.07 -21.36 -0.08
N VAL A 194 -11.03 -20.57 0.01
CA VAL A 194 -10.83 -19.34 -0.77
C VAL A 194 -9.64 -19.52 -1.68
N THR A 195 -9.87 -19.44 -3.00
CA THR A 195 -8.78 -19.47 -4.00
C THR A 195 -8.66 -18.09 -4.64
N LEU A 196 -7.44 -17.54 -4.61
CA LEU A 196 -7.16 -16.21 -5.13
C LEU A 196 -5.71 -16.10 -5.61
N THR A 197 -5.43 -15.00 -6.34
CA THR A 197 -4.07 -14.55 -6.64
C THR A 197 -3.88 -13.18 -6.01
N ALA A 198 -2.86 -13.05 -5.17
CA ALA A 198 -2.53 -11.78 -4.52
C ALA A 198 -1.05 -11.77 -4.09
N ASN A 199 -0.60 -10.60 -3.67
CA ASN A 199 0.73 -10.38 -3.14
C ASN A 199 1.05 -11.33 -1.98
N GLU A 200 2.19 -12.03 -2.04
CA GLU A 200 2.57 -13.05 -1.06
C GLU A 200 2.63 -12.50 0.37
N MET A 201 3.23 -11.32 0.56
CA MET A 201 3.29 -10.69 1.89
C MET A 201 1.91 -10.29 2.42
N ALA A 202 1.00 -9.86 1.53
CA ALA A 202 -0.37 -9.55 1.93
C ALA A 202 -1.13 -10.80 2.38
N LEU A 203 -1.00 -11.91 1.65
CA LEU A 203 -1.57 -13.21 2.03
C LEU A 203 -1.02 -13.69 3.37
N LYS A 204 0.31 -13.61 3.55
CA LYS A 204 0.98 -13.98 4.80
C LYS A 204 0.49 -13.13 5.98
N GLN A 205 0.40 -11.83 5.80
CA GLN A 205 -0.08 -10.93 6.85
C GLN A 205 -1.55 -11.18 7.19
N PHE A 206 -2.41 -11.39 6.19
CA PHE A 206 -3.81 -11.73 6.39
C PHE A 206 -3.96 -13.02 7.19
N ALA A 207 -3.26 -14.09 6.80
CA ALA A 207 -3.31 -15.37 7.51
C ALA A 207 -2.84 -15.26 8.97
N LYS A 208 -1.78 -14.48 9.24
CA LYS A 208 -1.28 -14.28 10.60
C LYS A 208 -2.22 -13.43 11.47
N ASN A 209 -2.80 -12.39 10.91
CA ASN A 209 -3.70 -11.49 11.66
C ASN A 209 -4.98 -12.18 12.11
N PHE A 210 -5.43 -13.16 11.32
CA PHE A 210 -6.69 -13.85 11.57
C PHE A 210 -6.51 -15.34 11.93
N ALA A 211 -5.29 -15.73 12.36
CA ALA A 211 -5.09 -17.07 12.90
C ALA A 211 -5.84 -17.24 14.25
N PRO A 212 -6.50 -18.39 14.51
CA PRO A 212 -6.54 -19.61 13.71
C PRO A 212 -7.64 -19.68 12.65
N ASP A 213 -8.45 -18.62 12.51
CA ASP A 213 -9.65 -18.61 11.66
C ASP A 213 -9.34 -18.57 10.15
N VAL A 214 -8.11 -18.19 9.79
CA VAL A 214 -7.57 -18.21 8.44
C VAL A 214 -6.31 -19.08 8.41
N VAL A 215 -6.33 -20.12 7.57
CA VAL A 215 -5.22 -21.08 7.42
C VAL A 215 -4.81 -21.17 5.95
N VAL A 216 -3.54 -21.04 5.66
CA VAL A 216 -2.99 -21.28 4.32
C VAL A 216 -2.97 -22.79 4.05
N LEU A 217 -3.60 -23.21 2.94
CA LEU A 217 -3.52 -24.59 2.45
C LEU A 217 -2.44 -24.73 1.38
N GLU A 218 -2.39 -23.80 0.43
CA GLU A 218 -1.45 -23.76 -0.69
C GLU A 218 -1.00 -22.31 -0.96
N PRO A 219 0.23 -22.12 -1.44
CA PRO A 219 1.28 -23.09 -1.64
C PRO A 219 1.93 -23.51 -0.29
N GLN A 220 2.60 -24.67 -0.30
CA GLN A 220 3.26 -25.22 0.90
C GLN A 220 4.32 -24.24 1.46
N THR A 221 5.04 -23.54 0.59
CA THR A 221 6.06 -22.55 1.00
C THR A 221 5.46 -21.43 1.86
N LEU A 222 4.34 -20.84 1.42
CA LEU A 222 3.65 -19.81 2.20
C LEU A 222 3.09 -20.37 3.51
N ARG A 223 2.51 -21.57 3.46
CA ARG A 223 1.99 -22.27 4.66
C ARG A 223 3.08 -22.47 5.70
N ASP A 224 4.25 -22.95 5.29
CA ASP A 224 5.38 -23.20 6.19
C ASP A 224 5.92 -21.88 6.78
N GLN A 225 6.06 -20.83 5.98
CA GLN A 225 6.44 -19.49 6.46
C GLN A 225 5.47 -18.96 7.53
N VAL A 226 4.16 -19.07 7.28
CA VAL A 226 3.13 -18.62 8.25
C VAL A 226 3.22 -19.42 9.53
N ARG A 227 3.33 -20.75 9.44
CA ARG A 227 3.48 -21.64 10.60
C ARG A 227 4.70 -21.25 11.44
N GLU A 228 5.88 -21.15 10.83
CA GLU A 228 7.12 -20.79 11.53
C GLU A 228 7.04 -19.44 12.22
N GLU A 229 6.41 -18.43 11.58
CA GLU A 229 6.23 -17.11 12.18
C GLU A 229 5.25 -17.16 13.36
N LEU A 230 4.16 -17.94 13.28
CA LEU A 230 3.21 -18.10 14.38
C LEU A 230 3.83 -18.88 15.57
N GLU A 231 4.59 -19.94 15.29
CA GLU A 231 5.31 -20.72 16.33
C GLU A 231 6.35 -19.84 17.05
N ARG A 232 7.10 -19.04 16.30
CA ARG A 232 8.06 -18.08 16.84
C ARG A 232 7.37 -17.00 17.65
N GLY A 233 6.21 -16.50 17.16
CA GLY A 233 5.36 -15.57 17.91
C GLY A 233 4.88 -16.19 19.22
N ALA A 234 4.31 -17.39 19.18
CA ALA A 234 3.85 -18.10 20.39
C ALA A 234 4.99 -18.36 21.39
N ALA A 235 6.19 -18.68 20.89
CA ALA A 235 7.37 -18.87 21.75
C ALA A 235 7.77 -17.56 22.48
N ALA A 236 7.62 -16.41 21.85
CA ALA A 236 7.94 -15.11 22.45
C ALA A 236 7.02 -14.73 23.64
N TYR A 237 5.81 -15.34 23.73
CA TYR A 237 4.89 -15.15 24.87
C TYR A 237 5.08 -16.15 26.00
N ARG A 238 6.01 -17.12 25.85
CA ARG A 238 6.40 -18.04 26.91
C ARG A 238 7.55 -17.41 27.72
N LEU A 239 7.20 -16.43 28.57
CA LEU A 239 8.12 -15.76 29.51
C LEU A 239 8.34 -16.62 30.75
#